data_20b42ad68eeed65db0107c5ab12ef83c
#
_entry.id   20b42ad68eeed65db0107c5ab12ef83c
#
_cell.length_a   1.000
_cell.length_b   1.000
_cell.length_c   1.000
_cell.angle_alpha   90.00
_cell.angle_beta   90.00
_cell.angle_gamma   90.00
#
_symmetry.space_group_name_H-M   'P 1'
#
loop_
_entity.id
_entity.type
_entity.pdbx_description
1 polymer ?
#
loop_
_entity_poly.entity_id
_entity_poly.type
_entity_poly.pdbx_seq_one_letter_code
_entity_poly.pdbx_strand_id
1 'polypeptide(L)'
;MNEDAVADVLPYLRVLVALGEVEHVTTAAAMLGMPQPTVSRIIRRLEERLDVRLVEPAGRGVRLTDSARAFIPYAERALESVSDGLERLRSRDELARATVRIAFQTSLGERFVPELIKTTRGAHPGINFVLSQGARRMCLDMLAEGETDIAMVSRLKPPPDGLDTIHLFEQPLCILTSKEHRWAHEKSLRIRDLGTEPIITLKPEFGLRGYLDELFTAANVLPAIAFEGDDLHTMRGLVASGLGIAIAPRESVAPRGCVQIPITDREARRDMGAAVKRDSATTPAVDVVLEVLRSRAYTHP
;
A
#
# COMPACT_ATOMS: atom_id res chain seq x y z
N MET A 1 -28.52 -4.36 -7.08
CA MET A 1 -28.08 -4.18 -5.66
C MET A 1 -29.36 -4.16 -4.84
N ASN A 2 -29.45 -4.97 -3.78
CA ASN A 2 -30.68 -5.08 -3.00
C ASN A 2 -30.68 -3.96 -1.96
N GLU A 3 -31.23 -2.78 -2.31
CA GLU A 3 -31.27 -1.58 -1.45
C GLU A 3 -31.98 -1.86 -0.14
N ASP A 4 -32.99 -2.74 -0.14
CA ASP A 4 -33.72 -3.13 1.07
C ASP A 4 -32.81 -3.87 2.07
N ALA A 5 -31.93 -4.77 1.59
CA ALA A 5 -31.00 -5.50 2.46
C ALA A 5 -29.94 -4.56 3.08
N VAL A 6 -29.47 -3.57 2.33
CA VAL A 6 -28.54 -2.56 2.87
C VAL A 6 -29.20 -1.73 3.94
N ALA A 7 -30.45 -1.25 3.72
CA ALA A 7 -31.20 -0.47 4.70
C ALA A 7 -31.47 -1.27 5.99
N ASP A 8 -31.66 -2.58 5.86
CA ASP A 8 -31.88 -3.47 7.01
C ASP A 8 -30.62 -3.71 7.86
N VAL A 9 -29.43 -3.71 7.25
CA VAL A 9 -28.16 -4.02 7.92
C VAL A 9 -27.50 -2.78 8.53
N LEU A 10 -27.53 -1.64 7.83
CA LEU A 10 -26.84 -0.40 8.22
C LEU A 10 -27.02 0.00 9.71
N PRO A 11 -28.24 -0.01 10.30
CA PRO A 11 -28.42 0.41 11.69
C PRO A 11 -27.72 -0.50 12.71
N TYR A 12 -27.32 -1.70 12.30
CA TYR A 12 -26.81 -2.74 13.18
C TYR A 12 -25.36 -3.15 12.90
N LEU A 13 -24.65 -2.45 12.03
CA LEU A 13 -23.25 -2.74 11.72
C LEU A 13 -22.36 -2.79 12.97
N ARG A 14 -22.58 -1.86 13.93
CA ARG A 14 -21.83 -1.86 15.19
C ARG A 14 -22.03 -3.13 16.02
N VAL A 15 -23.22 -3.74 15.94
CA VAL A 15 -23.48 -5.00 16.64
C VAL A 15 -22.71 -6.15 16.01
N LEU A 16 -22.63 -6.18 14.68
CA LEU A 16 -21.89 -7.21 13.95
C LEU A 16 -20.39 -7.09 14.21
N VAL A 17 -19.82 -5.88 14.16
CA VAL A 17 -18.40 -5.64 14.43
C VAL A 17 -18.05 -6.02 15.87
N ALA A 18 -18.79 -5.52 16.86
CA ALA A 18 -18.55 -5.88 18.26
C ALA A 18 -18.65 -7.39 18.51
N LEU A 19 -19.55 -8.07 17.81
CA LEU A 19 -19.67 -9.53 17.91
C LEU A 19 -18.47 -10.22 17.23
N GLY A 20 -17.94 -9.63 16.16
CA GLY A 20 -16.72 -10.09 15.47
C GLY A 20 -15.49 -10.08 16.38
N GLU A 21 -15.36 -9.04 17.20
CA GLU A 21 -14.20 -8.87 18.10
C GLU A 21 -14.17 -9.89 19.25
N VAL A 22 -15.34 -10.26 19.81
CA VAL A 22 -15.39 -11.02 21.06
C VAL A 22 -16.08 -12.37 20.96
N GLU A 23 -16.80 -12.65 19.90
CA GLU A 23 -17.59 -13.90 19.67
C GLU A 23 -18.44 -14.31 20.88
N HIS A 24 -18.92 -13.33 21.67
CA HIS A 24 -19.73 -13.56 22.87
C HIS A 24 -20.79 -12.46 23.03
N VAL A 25 -22.07 -12.83 22.94
CA VAL A 25 -23.19 -11.87 22.89
C VAL A 25 -23.27 -10.97 24.13
N THR A 26 -22.99 -11.51 25.32
CA THR A 26 -23.04 -10.72 26.58
C THR A 26 -21.89 -9.71 26.61
N THR A 27 -20.71 -10.09 26.17
CA THR A 27 -19.55 -9.20 26.13
C THR A 27 -19.74 -8.11 25.05
N ALA A 28 -20.20 -8.46 23.86
CA ALA A 28 -20.54 -7.50 22.81
C ALA A 28 -21.62 -6.51 23.27
N ALA A 29 -22.63 -6.99 24.00
CA ALA A 29 -23.67 -6.14 24.56
C ALA A 29 -23.10 -5.13 25.57
N ALA A 30 -22.21 -5.57 26.45
CA ALA A 30 -21.50 -4.70 27.39
C ALA A 30 -20.65 -3.63 26.69
N MET A 31 -19.90 -4.00 25.65
CA MET A 31 -19.11 -3.06 24.84
C MET A 31 -19.98 -2.00 24.16
N LEU A 32 -21.18 -2.38 23.75
CA LEU A 32 -22.14 -1.47 23.09
C LEU A 32 -23.00 -0.65 24.07
N GLY A 33 -22.90 -0.91 25.36
CA GLY A 33 -23.79 -0.33 26.37
C GLY A 33 -25.27 -0.72 26.19
N MET A 34 -25.55 -1.90 25.64
CA MET A 34 -26.88 -2.39 25.31
C MET A 34 -27.26 -3.59 26.18
N PRO A 35 -28.56 -3.78 26.49
CA PRO A 35 -29.02 -5.02 27.13
C PRO A 35 -28.78 -6.23 26.22
N GLN A 36 -28.25 -7.32 26.77
CA GLN A 36 -28.00 -8.57 26.02
C GLN A 36 -29.24 -9.08 25.25
N PRO A 37 -30.48 -9.05 25.78
CA PRO A 37 -31.66 -9.47 25.03
C PRO A 37 -31.91 -8.60 23.78
N THR A 38 -31.49 -7.34 23.80
CA THR A 38 -31.60 -6.43 22.64
C THR A 38 -30.64 -6.84 21.54
N VAL A 39 -29.39 -7.11 21.88
CA VAL A 39 -28.38 -7.59 20.92
C VAL A 39 -28.80 -8.93 20.30
N SER A 40 -29.29 -9.87 21.12
CA SER A 40 -29.79 -11.16 20.62
C SER A 40 -30.98 -11.01 19.65
N ARG A 41 -31.89 -10.06 19.91
CA ARG A 41 -33.03 -9.78 19.00
C ARG A 41 -32.56 -9.16 17.69
N ILE A 42 -31.57 -8.27 17.73
CA ILE A 42 -30.99 -7.69 16.54
C ILE A 42 -30.37 -8.77 15.67
N ILE A 43 -29.53 -9.65 16.23
CA ILE A 43 -28.89 -10.75 15.51
C ILE A 43 -29.96 -11.62 14.83
N ARG A 44 -30.97 -12.08 15.58
CA ARG A 44 -32.05 -12.90 15.02
C ARG A 44 -32.80 -12.20 13.89
N ARG A 45 -33.12 -10.91 14.06
CA ARG A 45 -33.82 -10.12 13.05
C ARG A 45 -32.98 -10.00 11.76
N LEU A 46 -31.66 -9.81 11.88
CA LEU A 46 -30.75 -9.77 10.73
C LEU A 46 -30.71 -11.13 10.04
N GLU A 47 -30.60 -12.22 10.76
CA GLU A 47 -30.63 -13.57 10.21
C GLU A 47 -31.93 -13.85 9.42
N GLU A 48 -33.09 -13.47 10.01
CA GLU A 48 -34.39 -13.61 9.36
C GLU A 48 -34.52 -12.78 8.07
N ARG A 49 -33.99 -11.54 8.09
CA ARG A 49 -34.05 -10.61 6.92
C ARG A 49 -33.10 -10.97 5.79
N LEU A 50 -31.92 -11.45 6.12
CA LEU A 50 -30.89 -11.80 5.18
C LEU A 50 -30.99 -13.24 4.70
N ASP A 51 -31.82 -14.05 5.35
CA ASP A 51 -31.90 -15.51 5.16
C ASP A 51 -30.52 -16.18 5.28
N VAL A 52 -29.71 -15.71 6.25
CA VAL A 52 -28.35 -16.19 6.49
C VAL A 52 -28.13 -16.33 7.99
N ARG A 53 -27.54 -17.43 8.42
CA ARG A 53 -27.06 -17.56 9.80
C ARG A 53 -25.80 -16.73 10.00
N LEU A 54 -25.81 -15.89 11.03
CA LEU A 54 -24.67 -15.05 11.41
C LEU A 54 -23.90 -15.65 12.58
N VAL A 55 -24.60 -16.37 13.45
CA VAL A 55 -23.99 -17.03 14.61
C VAL A 55 -24.44 -18.47 14.73
N GLU A 56 -23.58 -19.29 15.31
CA GLU A 56 -23.87 -20.67 15.69
C GLU A 56 -23.47 -20.94 17.15
N PRO A 57 -24.12 -21.88 17.84
CA PRO A 57 -23.80 -22.22 19.21
C PRO A 57 -22.35 -22.75 19.33
N ALA A 58 -21.58 -22.26 20.30
CA ALA A 58 -20.26 -22.74 20.63
C ALA A 58 -20.08 -22.84 22.15
N GLY A 59 -20.22 -24.04 22.68
CA GLY A 59 -20.14 -24.26 24.14
C GLY A 59 -21.19 -23.45 24.92
N ARG A 60 -20.69 -22.52 25.76
CA ARG A 60 -21.57 -21.60 26.54
C ARG A 60 -21.79 -20.25 25.84
N GLY A 61 -21.29 -20.08 24.63
CA GLY A 61 -21.38 -18.84 23.86
C GLY A 61 -21.86 -19.10 22.43
N VAL A 62 -21.49 -18.18 21.57
CA VAL A 62 -21.71 -18.25 20.12
C VAL A 62 -20.40 -17.99 19.38
N ARG A 63 -20.27 -18.52 18.18
CA ARG A 63 -19.22 -18.12 17.25
C ARG A 63 -19.85 -17.59 15.97
N LEU A 64 -19.12 -16.76 15.27
CA LEU A 64 -19.54 -16.31 13.95
C LEU A 64 -19.49 -17.46 12.94
N THR A 65 -20.47 -17.49 12.04
CA THR A 65 -20.38 -18.32 10.82
C THR A 65 -19.30 -17.78 9.89
N ASP A 66 -18.83 -18.61 8.96
CA ASP A 66 -17.84 -18.16 7.96
C ASP A 66 -18.37 -17.01 7.10
N SER A 67 -19.67 -17.02 6.76
CA SER A 67 -20.31 -15.92 6.04
C SER A 67 -20.31 -14.63 6.84
N ALA A 68 -20.63 -14.67 8.14
CA ALA A 68 -20.58 -13.50 9.00
C ALA A 68 -19.16 -12.99 9.16
N ARG A 69 -18.18 -13.88 9.34
CA ARG A 69 -16.77 -13.54 9.48
C ARG A 69 -16.22 -12.85 8.22
N ALA A 70 -16.60 -13.34 7.04
CA ALA A 70 -16.24 -12.71 5.77
C ALA A 70 -16.87 -11.31 5.59
N PHE A 71 -18.02 -11.04 6.25
CA PHE A 71 -18.71 -9.75 6.17
C PHE A 71 -18.15 -8.68 7.13
N ILE A 72 -17.54 -9.06 8.26
CA ILE A 72 -17.04 -8.12 9.27
C ILE A 72 -16.12 -7.02 8.68
N PRO A 73 -15.12 -7.31 7.85
CA PRO A 73 -14.27 -6.27 7.26
C PRO A 73 -15.04 -5.22 6.44
N TYR A 74 -16.15 -5.61 5.81
CA TYR A 74 -17.01 -4.68 5.07
C TYR A 74 -17.82 -3.79 6.03
N ALA A 75 -18.30 -4.36 7.16
CA ALA A 75 -19.00 -3.61 8.18
C ALA A 75 -18.11 -2.58 8.87
N GLU A 76 -16.88 -2.93 9.18
CA GLU A 76 -15.85 -2.04 9.73
C GLU A 76 -15.59 -0.86 8.82
N ARG A 77 -15.28 -1.10 7.53
CA ARG A 77 -15.05 -0.04 6.53
C ARG A 77 -16.25 0.89 6.36
N ALA A 78 -17.48 0.34 6.40
CA ALA A 78 -18.67 1.15 6.31
C ALA A 78 -18.82 2.10 7.51
N LEU A 79 -18.54 1.62 8.73
CA LEU A 79 -18.56 2.44 9.95
C LEU A 79 -17.47 3.49 9.94
N GLU A 80 -16.26 3.16 9.53
CA GLU A 80 -15.15 4.11 9.35
C GLU A 80 -15.53 5.21 8.35
N SER A 81 -16.08 4.84 7.20
CA SER A 81 -16.49 5.80 6.17
C SER A 81 -17.57 6.78 6.68
N VAL A 82 -18.52 6.29 7.48
CA VAL A 82 -19.54 7.14 8.11
C VAL A 82 -18.92 8.04 9.19
N SER A 83 -18.01 7.50 10.00
CA SER A 83 -17.28 8.28 11.01
C SER A 83 -16.51 9.43 10.39
N ASP A 84 -15.74 9.15 9.34
CA ASP A 84 -15.00 10.16 8.58
C ASP A 84 -15.94 11.25 8.03
N GLY A 85 -17.09 10.85 7.48
CA GLY A 85 -18.10 11.79 6.99
C GLY A 85 -18.68 12.69 8.10
N LEU A 86 -18.95 12.12 9.28
CA LEU A 86 -19.43 12.88 10.43
C LEU A 86 -18.39 13.83 11.01
N GLU A 87 -17.11 13.44 11.04
CA GLU A 87 -16.01 14.33 11.41
C GLU A 87 -15.93 15.53 10.48
N ARG A 88 -16.07 15.30 9.17
CA ARG A 88 -16.11 16.37 8.14
C ARG A 88 -17.27 17.33 8.35
N LEU A 89 -18.47 16.84 8.70
CA LEU A 89 -19.64 17.67 9.00
C LEU A 89 -19.46 18.54 10.25
N ARG A 90 -18.64 18.08 11.20
CA ARG A 90 -18.39 18.78 12.48
C ARG A 90 -17.24 19.77 12.43
N SER A 91 -16.33 19.63 11.48
CA SER A 91 -15.17 20.52 11.36
C SER A 91 -15.51 21.75 10.52
N ARG A 92 -15.70 22.88 11.17
CA ARG A 92 -15.71 24.21 10.51
C ARG A 92 -14.35 24.57 9.88
N ASP A 93 -13.33 23.76 10.13
CA ASP A 93 -11.98 23.87 9.58
C ASP A 93 -11.60 22.52 8.98
N GLU A 94 -12.10 22.23 7.77
CA GLU A 94 -11.97 20.95 7.07
C GLU A 94 -10.52 20.48 6.90
N LEU A 95 -9.57 21.38 6.92
CA LEU A 95 -8.14 21.08 6.80
C LEU A 95 -7.43 20.95 8.15
N ALA A 96 -7.99 21.50 9.22
CA ALA A 96 -7.29 21.60 10.51
C ALA A 96 -7.15 20.28 11.28
N ARG A 97 -7.86 19.21 10.87
CA ARG A 97 -7.80 17.86 11.48
C ARG A 97 -8.00 16.74 10.47
N ALA A 98 -7.92 17.05 9.19
CA ALA A 98 -8.10 16.05 8.14
C ALA A 98 -6.96 15.03 8.16
N THR A 99 -7.29 13.79 7.88
CA THR A 99 -6.31 12.70 7.75
C THR A 99 -6.22 12.26 6.29
N VAL A 100 -5.01 12.15 5.76
CA VAL A 100 -4.72 11.59 4.44
C VAL A 100 -4.00 10.27 4.64
N ARG A 101 -4.56 9.19 4.09
CA ARG A 101 -4.00 7.84 4.15
C ARG A 101 -3.18 7.58 2.89
N ILE A 102 -1.91 7.29 3.05
CA ILE A 102 -0.99 7.06 1.94
C ILE A 102 -0.38 5.67 2.04
N ALA A 103 -0.59 4.85 1.02
CA ALA A 103 0.17 3.62 0.83
C ALA A 103 1.31 3.85 -0.16
N PHE A 104 2.51 3.34 0.13
CA PHE A 104 3.67 3.59 -0.72
C PHE A 104 4.66 2.44 -0.75
N GLN A 105 5.35 2.30 -1.88
CA GLN A 105 6.44 1.35 -2.00
C GLN A 105 7.61 1.71 -1.08
N THR A 106 8.18 0.69 -0.44
CA THR A 106 9.27 0.81 0.55
C THR A 106 10.38 1.77 0.15
N SER A 107 10.75 1.78 -1.12
CA SER A 107 11.81 2.65 -1.64
C SER A 107 11.51 4.15 -1.64
N LEU A 108 10.26 4.55 -1.40
CA LEU A 108 9.85 5.96 -1.28
C LEU A 108 9.88 6.46 0.17
N GLY A 109 9.94 5.53 1.15
CA GLY A 109 9.79 5.84 2.56
C GLY A 109 10.95 6.61 3.17
N GLU A 110 12.17 6.45 2.66
CA GLU A 110 13.35 7.07 3.25
C GLU A 110 13.46 8.57 2.96
N ARG A 111 13.01 9.00 1.79
CA ARG A 111 13.21 10.38 1.34
C ARG A 111 11.93 11.03 0.83
N PHE A 112 11.28 10.44 -0.17
CA PHE A 112 10.19 11.08 -0.89
C PHE A 112 8.97 11.35 0.00
N VAL A 113 8.49 10.34 0.74
CA VAL A 113 7.32 10.49 1.62
C VAL A 113 7.56 11.49 2.75
N PRO A 114 8.70 11.47 3.46
CA PRO A 114 9.01 12.50 4.47
C PRO A 114 9.04 13.92 3.89
N GLU A 115 9.60 14.12 2.70
CA GLU A 115 9.62 15.43 2.05
C GLU A 115 8.22 15.89 1.63
N LEU A 116 7.39 15.00 1.10
CA LEU A 116 5.99 15.27 0.77
C LEU A 116 5.23 15.75 2.02
N ILE A 117 5.34 15.01 3.11
CA ILE A 117 4.67 15.35 4.37
C ILE A 117 5.17 16.70 4.91
N LYS A 118 6.49 16.91 4.89
CA LYS A 118 7.10 18.17 5.33
C LYS A 118 6.56 19.36 4.53
N THR A 119 6.52 19.25 3.21
CA THR A 119 6.03 20.30 2.32
C THR A 119 4.54 20.56 2.54
N THR A 120 3.72 19.51 2.59
CA THR A 120 2.28 19.63 2.83
C THR A 120 2.01 20.29 4.18
N ARG A 121 2.64 19.83 5.26
CA ARG A 121 2.45 20.39 6.60
C ARG A 121 3.04 21.78 6.78
N GLY A 122 4.00 22.17 5.96
CA GLY A 122 4.52 23.54 5.93
C GLY A 122 3.45 24.55 5.53
N ALA A 123 2.59 24.20 4.59
CA ALA A 123 1.46 25.03 4.13
C ALA A 123 0.17 24.75 4.91
N HIS A 124 -0.07 23.49 5.30
CA HIS A 124 -1.28 23.01 5.96
C HIS A 124 -0.94 22.17 7.20
N PRO A 125 -0.55 22.81 8.33
CA PRO A 125 -0.03 22.11 9.52
C PRO A 125 -1.04 21.19 10.21
N GLY A 126 -2.34 21.39 9.95
CA GLY A 126 -3.42 20.59 10.52
C GLY A 126 -3.65 19.23 9.86
N ILE A 127 -3.07 18.99 8.67
CA ILE A 127 -3.23 17.72 7.98
C ILE A 127 -2.42 16.63 8.68
N ASN A 128 -3.11 15.54 9.04
CA ASN A 128 -2.52 14.34 9.58
C ASN A 128 -2.31 13.30 8.46
N PHE A 129 -1.37 12.38 8.69
CA PHE A 129 -1.05 11.32 7.74
C PHE A 129 -1.07 9.97 8.43
N VAL A 130 -1.72 8.99 7.78
CA VAL A 130 -1.60 7.57 8.09
C VAL A 130 -0.81 6.93 6.95
N LEU A 131 0.23 6.19 7.30
CA LEU A 131 1.21 5.69 6.36
C LEU A 131 1.25 4.17 6.36
N SER A 132 1.05 3.56 5.20
CA SER A 132 1.19 2.13 4.97
C SER A 132 2.31 1.88 3.97
N GLN A 133 3.25 1.02 4.32
CA GLN A 133 4.43 0.73 3.51
C GLN A 133 4.45 -0.74 3.08
N GLY A 134 4.68 -0.99 1.79
CA GLY A 134 4.76 -2.38 1.33
C GLY A 134 5.10 -2.55 -0.15
N ALA A 135 4.77 -3.73 -0.67
CA ALA A 135 4.91 -4.05 -2.08
C ALA A 135 3.90 -3.27 -2.94
N ARG A 136 4.20 -3.11 -4.24
CA ARG A 136 3.31 -2.42 -5.19
C ARG A 136 1.88 -2.96 -5.15
N ARG A 137 1.73 -4.27 -5.17
CA ARG A 137 0.41 -4.92 -5.19
C ARG A 137 -0.39 -4.55 -3.95
N MET A 138 0.19 -4.69 -2.76
CA MET A 138 -0.46 -4.32 -1.51
C MET A 138 -0.95 -2.86 -1.53
N CYS A 139 -0.12 -1.92 -1.98
CA CYS A 139 -0.52 -0.50 -2.04
C CYS A 139 -1.71 -0.27 -2.99
N LEU A 140 -1.76 -0.98 -4.13
CA LEU A 140 -2.87 -0.86 -5.08
C LEU A 140 -4.13 -1.58 -4.58
N ASP A 141 -4.00 -2.71 -3.91
CA ASP A 141 -5.12 -3.43 -3.31
C ASP A 141 -5.77 -2.58 -2.21
N MET A 142 -4.97 -1.97 -1.30
CA MET A 142 -5.45 -1.02 -0.29
C MET A 142 -6.18 0.18 -0.92
N LEU A 143 -5.67 0.71 -2.04
CA LEU A 143 -6.35 1.80 -2.76
C LEU A 143 -7.68 1.33 -3.34
N ALA A 144 -7.71 0.15 -3.96
CA ALA A 144 -8.93 -0.42 -4.54
C ALA A 144 -10.00 -0.70 -3.48
N GLU A 145 -9.60 -1.13 -2.30
CA GLU A 145 -10.49 -1.42 -1.17
C GLU A 145 -10.93 -0.17 -0.40
N GLY A 146 -10.28 1.00 -0.64
CA GLY A 146 -10.59 2.25 0.04
C GLY A 146 -9.94 2.39 1.42
N GLU A 147 -8.97 1.55 1.73
CA GLU A 147 -8.17 1.62 2.96
C GLU A 147 -7.14 2.75 2.90
N THR A 148 -6.79 3.23 1.70
CA THR A 148 -5.90 4.36 1.47
C THR A 148 -6.50 5.32 0.46
N ASP A 149 -6.12 6.60 0.53
CA ASP A 149 -6.58 7.65 -0.36
C ASP A 149 -5.64 7.81 -1.56
N ILE A 150 -4.36 7.60 -1.35
CA ILE A 150 -3.32 7.74 -2.39
C ILE A 150 -2.38 6.53 -2.32
N ALA A 151 -2.13 5.89 -3.46
CA ALA A 151 -1.09 4.87 -3.57
C ALA A 151 0.10 5.41 -4.37
N MET A 152 1.30 5.38 -3.80
CA MET A 152 2.53 5.86 -4.44
C MET A 152 3.40 4.67 -4.85
N VAL A 153 3.37 4.35 -6.12
CA VAL A 153 3.96 3.12 -6.66
C VAL A 153 4.61 3.32 -8.03
N SER A 154 5.36 2.33 -8.45
CA SER A 154 5.91 2.24 -9.81
C SER A 154 4.95 1.52 -10.76
N ARG A 155 5.27 1.54 -12.07
CA ARG A 155 4.53 0.82 -13.13
C ARG A 155 3.06 1.23 -13.20
N LEU A 156 2.82 2.53 -13.31
CA LEU A 156 1.50 3.12 -13.52
C LEU A 156 1.21 3.46 -15.01
N LYS A 157 2.04 2.97 -15.93
CA LYS A 157 1.84 3.09 -17.38
C LYS A 157 1.75 1.69 -18.02
N PRO A 158 0.64 1.32 -18.68
CA PRO A 158 -0.61 2.10 -18.73
C PRO A 158 -1.26 2.21 -17.35
N PRO A 159 -2.11 3.23 -17.10
CA PRO A 159 -2.84 3.34 -15.85
C PRO A 159 -3.67 2.09 -15.58
N PRO A 160 -3.67 1.56 -14.34
CA PRO A 160 -4.55 0.46 -13.97
C PRO A 160 -6.04 0.88 -14.11
N ASP A 161 -6.90 -0.08 -14.42
CA ASP A 161 -8.34 0.17 -14.57
C ASP A 161 -8.93 0.81 -13.29
N GLY A 162 -9.79 1.80 -13.48
CA GLY A 162 -10.45 2.50 -12.38
C GLY A 162 -9.57 3.45 -11.57
N LEU A 163 -8.32 3.68 -11.98
CA LEU A 163 -7.41 4.59 -11.30
C LEU A 163 -7.03 5.77 -12.20
N ASP A 164 -6.92 6.95 -11.59
CA ASP A 164 -6.23 8.09 -12.15
C ASP A 164 -4.81 8.16 -11.61
N THR A 165 -3.86 8.52 -12.48
CA THR A 165 -2.44 8.47 -12.13
C THR A 165 -1.74 9.80 -12.38
N ILE A 166 -0.80 10.12 -11.49
CA ILE A 166 0.09 11.27 -11.60
C ILE A 166 1.50 10.72 -11.74
N HIS A 167 2.16 11.06 -12.86
CA HIS A 167 3.59 10.76 -13.00
C HIS A 167 4.41 11.68 -12.09
N LEU A 168 5.27 11.12 -11.25
CA LEU A 168 6.10 11.87 -10.33
C LEU A 168 7.51 12.07 -10.90
N PHE A 169 8.23 10.99 -11.13
CA PHE A 169 9.60 11.03 -11.67
C PHE A 169 10.04 9.69 -12.26
N GLU A 170 11.09 9.74 -13.04
CA GLU A 170 11.83 8.56 -13.45
C GLU A 170 13.09 8.40 -12.59
N GLN A 171 13.36 7.17 -12.18
CA GLN A 171 14.52 6.83 -11.37
C GLN A 171 15.43 5.87 -12.14
N PRO A 172 16.69 6.25 -12.43
CA PRO A 172 17.63 5.36 -13.09
C PRO A 172 17.95 4.16 -12.19
N LEU A 173 18.17 3.02 -12.83
CA LEU A 173 18.66 1.82 -12.18
C LEU A 173 20.19 1.72 -12.34
N CYS A 174 20.81 1.03 -11.40
CA CYS A 174 22.24 0.74 -11.44
C CYS A 174 22.49 -0.70 -10.99
N ILE A 175 23.63 -1.24 -11.37
CA ILE A 175 24.13 -2.49 -10.82
C ILE A 175 24.82 -2.18 -9.50
N LEU A 176 24.45 -2.92 -8.45
CA LEU A 176 25.14 -2.93 -7.16
C LEU A 176 26.08 -4.12 -7.11
N THR A 177 27.32 -3.86 -6.72
CA THR A 177 28.33 -4.89 -6.45
C THR A 177 29.00 -4.64 -5.10
N SER A 178 29.67 -5.64 -4.53
CA SER A 178 30.60 -5.39 -3.43
C SER A 178 31.82 -4.59 -3.94
N LYS A 179 32.58 -4.00 -3.03
CA LYS A 179 33.81 -3.27 -3.36
C LYS A 179 34.91 -4.16 -3.94
N GLU A 180 34.90 -5.44 -3.58
CA GLU A 180 35.86 -6.45 -4.00
C GLU A 180 35.44 -7.16 -5.31
N HIS A 181 34.24 -6.84 -5.83
CA HIS A 181 33.76 -7.44 -7.06
C HIS A 181 34.60 -7.02 -8.26
N ARG A 182 34.82 -7.92 -9.23
CA ARG A 182 35.60 -7.67 -10.44
C ARG A 182 35.15 -6.44 -11.24
N TRP A 183 33.88 -6.06 -11.12
CA TRP A 183 33.29 -4.90 -11.79
C TRP A 183 33.30 -3.61 -10.94
N ALA A 184 33.80 -3.64 -9.72
CA ALA A 184 33.74 -2.47 -8.83
C ALA A 184 34.37 -1.18 -9.41
N HIS A 185 35.25 -1.31 -10.40
CA HIS A 185 35.93 -0.20 -11.06
C HIS A 185 35.38 0.12 -12.46
N GLU A 186 34.35 -0.60 -12.92
CA GLU A 186 33.76 -0.36 -14.22
C GLU A 186 32.98 0.97 -14.22
N LYS A 187 33.11 1.72 -15.32
CA LYS A 187 32.39 3.00 -15.46
C LYS A 187 30.93 2.84 -15.77
N SER A 188 30.57 1.78 -16.47
CA SER A 188 29.19 1.39 -16.80
C SER A 188 29.17 -0.03 -17.35
N LEU A 189 27.98 -0.66 -17.31
CA LEU A 189 27.73 -1.98 -17.87
C LEU A 189 26.40 -1.98 -18.63
N ARG A 190 26.18 -3.01 -19.43
CA ARG A 190 24.89 -3.31 -20.04
C ARG A 190 24.27 -4.52 -19.37
N ILE A 191 22.95 -4.65 -19.43
CA ILE A 191 22.25 -5.83 -18.90
C ILE A 191 22.78 -7.13 -19.51
N ARG A 192 23.12 -7.14 -20.79
CA ARG A 192 23.69 -8.30 -21.47
C ARG A 192 25.09 -8.71 -20.95
N ASP A 193 25.80 -7.82 -20.30
CA ASP A 193 27.14 -8.10 -19.78
C ASP A 193 27.09 -8.86 -18.44
N LEU A 194 25.90 -8.97 -17.82
CA LEU A 194 25.70 -9.63 -16.52
C LEU A 194 25.94 -11.14 -16.59
N GLY A 195 25.70 -11.76 -17.76
CA GLY A 195 26.04 -13.16 -18.00
C GLY A 195 25.40 -14.13 -17.00
N THR A 196 26.27 -14.92 -16.36
CA THR A 196 25.90 -15.91 -15.34
C THR A 196 26.19 -15.44 -13.90
N GLU A 197 26.38 -14.14 -13.70
CA GLU A 197 26.59 -13.61 -12.36
C GLU A 197 25.40 -13.93 -11.44
N PRO A 198 25.66 -14.32 -10.17
CA PRO A 198 24.59 -14.56 -9.21
C PRO A 198 23.79 -13.27 -8.96
N ILE A 199 22.52 -13.27 -9.32
CA ILE A 199 21.63 -12.12 -9.15
C ILE A 199 20.89 -12.23 -7.81
N ILE A 200 20.93 -11.16 -7.03
CA ILE A 200 20.14 -10.94 -5.83
C ILE A 200 19.02 -10.00 -6.21
N THR A 201 17.76 -10.38 -6.03
CA THR A 201 16.60 -9.63 -6.47
C THR A 201 15.47 -9.63 -5.45
N LEU A 202 14.42 -8.88 -5.71
CA LEU A 202 13.18 -8.91 -4.95
C LEU A 202 12.23 -9.97 -5.51
N LYS A 203 11.30 -10.43 -4.70
CA LYS A 203 10.23 -11.36 -5.09
C LYS A 203 9.29 -10.74 -6.15
N PRO A 204 8.52 -11.55 -6.89
CA PRO A 204 7.69 -11.10 -8.03
C PRO A 204 6.62 -10.05 -7.69
N GLU A 205 6.13 -10.00 -6.45
CA GLU A 205 5.13 -9.01 -6.00
C GLU A 205 5.67 -7.57 -5.92
N PHE A 206 6.99 -7.39 -5.96
CA PHE A 206 7.62 -6.07 -5.93
C PHE A 206 7.74 -5.46 -7.32
N GLY A 207 7.35 -4.20 -7.45
CA GLY A 207 7.35 -3.50 -8.74
C GLY A 207 8.73 -3.43 -9.40
N LEU A 208 9.82 -3.38 -8.63
CA LEU A 208 11.19 -3.40 -9.16
C LEU A 208 11.46 -4.71 -9.91
N ARG A 209 11.03 -5.87 -9.39
CA ARG A 209 11.21 -7.16 -10.04
C ARG A 209 10.63 -7.19 -11.45
N GLY A 210 9.43 -6.66 -11.63
CA GLY A 210 8.82 -6.61 -12.96
C GLY A 210 9.61 -5.78 -13.97
N TYR A 211 10.27 -4.67 -13.55
CA TYR A 211 11.19 -3.94 -14.42
C TYR A 211 12.41 -4.77 -14.77
N LEU A 212 12.97 -5.54 -13.83
CA LEU A 212 14.12 -6.38 -14.07
C LEU A 212 13.80 -7.51 -15.04
N ASP A 213 12.66 -8.16 -14.88
CA ASP A 213 12.21 -9.23 -15.77
C ASP A 213 12.05 -8.71 -17.22
N GLU A 214 11.52 -7.49 -17.39
CA GLU A 214 11.43 -6.82 -18.70
C GLU A 214 12.81 -6.49 -19.27
N LEU A 215 13.73 -5.95 -18.46
CA LEU A 215 15.09 -5.63 -18.88
C LEU A 215 15.87 -6.88 -19.31
N PHE A 216 15.78 -7.96 -18.53
CA PHE A 216 16.42 -9.23 -18.88
C PHE A 216 15.84 -9.82 -20.17
N THR A 217 14.51 -9.75 -20.31
CA THR A 217 13.84 -10.21 -21.54
C THR A 217 14.27 -9.40 -22.75
N ALA A 218 14.27 -8.08 -22.65
CA ALA A 218 14.68 -7.18 -23.74
C ALA A 218 16.16 -7.37 -24.15
N ALA A 219 17.01 -7.66 -23.15
CA ALA A 219 18.42 -7.93 -23.39
C ALA A 219 18.72 -9.37 -23.85
N ASN A 220 17.70 -10.23 -23.90
CA ASN A 220 17.81 -11.68 -24.16
C ASN A 220 18.79 -12.38 -23.19
N VAL A 221 18.69 -12.04 -21.90
CA VAL A 221 19.51 -12.59 -20.82
C VAL A 221 18.63 -13.44 -19.92
N LEU A 222 19.08 -14.65 -19.62
CA LEU A 222 18.46 -15.48 -18.57
C LEU A 222 19.22 -15.23 -17.26
N PRO A 223 18.61 -14.53 -16.26
CA PRO A 223 19.31 -14.20 -15.02
C PRO A 223 19.54 -15.45 -14.16
N ALA A 224 20.74 -15.59 -13.60
CA ALA A 224 21.06 -16.60 -12.59
C ALA A 224 20.62 -16.10 -11.20
N ILE A 225 19.34 -16.19 -10.86
CA ILE A 225 18.82 -15.73 -9.57
C ILE A 225 19.35 -16.64 -8.46
N ALA A 226 20.18 -16.06 -7.58
CA ALA A 226 20.76 -16.75 -6.43
C ALA A 226 19.95 -16.54 -5.15
N PHE A 227 19.39 -15.33 -4.97
CA PHE A 227 18.57 -14.97 -3.80
C PHE A 227 17.41 -14.09 -4.19
N GLU A 228 16.26 -14.32 -3.54
CA GLU A 228 15.08 -13.48 -3.62
C GLU A 228 14.70 -13.00 -2.22
N GLY A 229 14.46 -11.71 -2.08
CA GLY A 229 14.14 -11.06 -0.79
C GLY A 229 12.89 -10.20 -0.83
N ASP A 230 12.52 -9.69 0.33
CA ASP A 230 11.33 -8.87 0.53
C ASP A 230 11.66 -7.38 0.63
N ASP A 231 12.92 -7.02 0.79
CA ASP A 231 13.34 -5.63 0.96
C ASP A 231 14.72 -5.32 0.35
N LEU A 232 14.90 -4.04 -0.02
CA LEU A 232 16.15 -3.54 -0.61
C LEU A 232 17.30 -3.50 0.39
N HIS A 233 17.03 -3.38 1.68
CA HIS A 233 18.08 -3.26 2.70
C HIS A 233 18.82 -4.59 2.86
N THR A 234 18.07 -5.68 3.04
CA THR A 234 18.65 -7.04 3.08
C THR A 234 19.38 -7.38 1.78
N MET A 235 18.77 -7.05 0.62
CA MET A 235 19.43 -7.25 -0.68
C MET A 235 20.78 -6.55 -0.76
N ARG A 236 20.88 -5.30 -0.30
CA ARG A 236 22.14 -4.54 -0.25
C ARG A 236 23.17 -5.18 0.68
N GLY A 237 22.72 -5.70 1.82
CA GLY A 237 23.59 -6.42 2.75
C GLY A 237 24.20 -7.68 2.14
N LEU A 238 23.43 -8.46 1.38
CA LEU A 238 23.91 -9.64 0.67
C LEU A 238 24.91 -9.26 -0.41
N VAL A 239 24.65 -8.19 -1.18
CA VAL A 239 25.60 -7.64 -2.17
C VAL A 239 26.89 -7.18 -1.50
N ALA A 240 26.81 -6.41 -0.43
CA ALA A 240 27.99 -5.93 0.30
C ALA A 240 28.86 -7.08 0.85
N SER A 241 28.24 -8.24 1.13
CA SER A 241 28.92 -9.46 1.57
C SER A 241 29.51 -10.28 0.43
N GLY A 242 29.39 -9.83 -0.84
CA GLY A 242 29.98 -10.51 -2.00
C GLY A 242 29.21 -11.75 -2.47
N LEU A 243 27.94 -11.93 -2.05
CA LEU A 243 27.12 -13.11 -2.38
C LEU A 243 26.50 -13.04 -3.79
N GLY A 244 26.66 -11.94 -4.49
CA GLY A 244 26.18 -11.72 -5.83
C GLY A 244 26.07 -10.23 -6.14
N ILE A 245 25.43 -9.91 -7.26
CA ILE A 245 25.14 -8.56 -7.70
C ILE A 245 23.64 -8.29 -7.64
N ALA A 246 23.25 -7.02 -7.63
CA ALA A 246 21.83 -6.67 -7.73
C ALA A 246 21.64 -5.51 -8.71
N ILE A 247 20.40 -5.38 -9.25
CA ILE A 247 19.98 -4.19 -9.96
C ILE A 247 19.01 -3.44 -9.04
N ALA A 248 19.33 -2.21 -8.73
CA ALA A 248 18.58 -1.40 -7.77
C ALA A 248 18.43 0.04 -8.25
N PRO A 249 17.51 0.81 -7.67
CA PRO A 249 17.45 2.25 -7.89
C PRO A 249 18.77 2.91 -7.52
N ARG A 250 19.24 3.78 -8.41
CA ARG A 250 20.44 4.57 -8.15
C ARG A 250 20.18 5.59 -7.04
N GLU A 251 21.11 5.69 -6.12
CA GLU A 251 21.08 6.65 -5.01
C GLU A 251 22.19 7.68 -5.17
N SER A 252 22.01 8.87 -4.56
CA SER A 252 23.04 9.92 -4.55
C SER A 252 24.32 9.49 -3.84
N VAL A 253 24.19 8.61 -2.85
CA VAL A 253 25.32 7.98 -2.13
C VAL A 253 25.20 6.47 -2.23
N ALA A 254 26.27 5.80 -2.59
CA ALA A 254 26.26 4.33 -2.67
C ALA A 254 25.99 3.72 -1.27
N PRO A 255 25.19 2.65 -1.20
CA PRO A 255 24.97 1.93 0.06
C PRO A 255 26.30 1.44 0.65
N ARG A 256 26.36 1.38 1.99
CA ARG A 256 27.57 0.98 2.70
C ARG A 256 28.06 -0.40 2.23
N GLY A 257 29.32 -0.50 1.85
CA GLY A 257 29.92 -1.74 1.36
C GLY A 257 29.66 -2.05 -0.11
N CYS A 258 28.84 -1.23 -0.79
CA CYS A 258 28.52 -1.42 -2.20
C CYS A 258 29.17 -0.36 -3.09
N VAL A 259 29.24 -0.70 -4.39
CA VAL A 259 29.54 0.20 -5.49
C VAL A 259 28.34 0.25 -6.42
N GLN A 260 27.98 1.44 -6.92
CA GLN A 260 26.94 1.65 -7.91
C GLN A 260 27.55 1.82 -9.30
N ILE A 261 27.21 0.92 -10.21
CA ILE A 261 27.71 0.97 -11.59
C ILE A 261 26.53 1.35 -12.50
N PRO A 262 26.61 2.45 -13.25
CA PRO A 262 25.57 2.86 -14.17
C PRO A 262 25.26 1.78 -15.22
N ILE A 263 23.98 1.64 -15.57
CA ILE A 263 23.53 0.81 -16.69
C ILE A 263 23.35 1.71 -17.90
N THR A 264 23.88 1.30 -19.05
CA THR A 264 23.80 2.10 -20.29
C THR A 264 22.59 1.81 -21.15
N ASP A 265 21.84 0.75 -20.84
CA ASP A 265 20.56 0.46 -21.48
C ASP A 265 19.55 1.57 -21.13
N ARG A 266 18.91 2.17 -22.14
CA ARG A 266 18.02 3.31 -21.96
C ARG A 266 16.78 2.96 -21.12
N GLU A 267 16.37 1.72 -21.19
CA GLU A 267 15.23 1.14 -20.47
C GLU A 267 15.54 0.90 -18.99
N ALA A 268 16.83 0.99 -18.58
CA ALA A 268 17.25 0.77 -17.19
C ALA A 268 16.85 1.93 -16.27
N ARG A 269 15.54 2.20 -16.23
CA ARG A 269 14.89 3.18 -15.36
C ARG A 269 13.52 2.69 -14.95
N ARG A 270 13.01 3.19 -13.86
CA ARG A 270 11.65 2.95 -13.44
C ARG A 270 10.90 4.27 -13.30
N ASP A 271 9.64 4.29 -13.69
CA ASP A 271 8.72 5.38 -13.42
C ASP A 271 8.10 5.21 -12.03
N MET A 272 7.98 6.31 -11.32
CA MET A 272 7.27 6.41 -10.06
C MET A 272 6.09 7.34 -10.23
N GLY A 273 4.98 7.00 -9.61
CA GLY A 273 3.76 7.79 -9.71
C GLY A 273 2.90 7.66 -8.46
N ALA A 274 1.87 8.49 -8.42
CA ALA A 274 0.77 8.39 -7.48
C ALA A 274 -0.50 7.96 -8.21
N ALA A 275 -1.32 7.16 -7.56
CA ALA A 275 -2.61 6.71 -8.06
C ALA A 275 -3.70 7.06 -7.06
N VAL A 276 -4.88 7.43 -7.54
CA VAL A 276 -6.11 7.65 -6.79
C VAL A 276 -7.25 6.94 -7.50
N LYS A 277 -8.32 6.62 -6.78
CA LYS A 277 -9.53 6.06 -7.40
C LYS A 277 -10.16 7.07 -8.35
N ARG A 278 -10.46 6.64 -9.58
CA ARG A 278 -11.28 7.41 -10.51
C ARG A 278 -12.69 7.49 -9.97
N ASP A 279 -13.37 8.60 -10.22
CA ASP A 279 -14.77 8.80 -9.82
C ASP A 279 -15.03 8.74 -8.30
N SER A 280 -13.99 8.71 -7.47
CA SER A 280 -14.14 8.86 -6.02
C SER A 280 -14.01 10.33 -5.64
N ALA A 281 -14.97 10.84 -4.87
CA ALA A 281 -14.86 12.17 -4.30
C ALA A 281 -13.65 12.24 -3.39
N THR A 282 -12.64 13.01 -3.77
CA THR A 282 -11.49 13.30 -2.93
C THR A 282 -11.89 14.28 -1.81
N THR A 283 -11.16 14.25 -0.71
CA THR A 283 -11.34 15.23 0.35
C THR A 283 -10.49 16.47 0.06
N PRO A 284 -10.83 17.65 0.58
CA PRO A 284 -9.99 18.83 0.43
C PRO A 284 -8.53 18.60 0.85
N ALA A 285 -8.28 17.78 1.87
CA ALA A 285 -6.92 17.45 2.31
C ALA A 285 -6.19 16.54 1.30
N VAL A 286 -6.88 15.58 0.69
CA VAL A 286 -6.32 14.76 -0.39
C VAL A 286 -6.00 15.63 -1.59
N ASP A 287 -6.88 16.56 -1.97
CA ASP A 287 -6.65 17.50 -3.08
C ASP A 287 -5.41 18.36 -2.85
N VAL A 288 -5.19 18.86 -1.63
CA VAL A 288 -3.96 19.58 -1.26
C VAL A 288 -2.73 18.70 -1.50
N VAL A 289 -2.73 17.44 -1.06
CA VAL A 289 -1.60 16.54 -1.27
C VAL A 289 -1.38 16.27 -2.76
N LEU A 290 -2.46 16.09 -3.54
CA LEU A 290 -2.37 15.89 -4.98
C LEU A 290 -1.84 17.13 -5.72
N GLU A 291 -2.19 18.34 -5.27
CA GLU A 291 -1.61 19.58 -5.79
C GLU A 291 -0.11 19.66 -5.51
N VAL A 292 0.31 19.35 -4.30
CA VAL A 292 1.73 19.27 -3.95
C VAL A 292 2.44 18.25 -4.86
N LEU A 293 1.89 17.06 -5.08
CA LEU A 293 2.44 16.06 -5.98
C LEU A 293 2.51 16.53 -7.44
N ARG A 294 1.53 17.30 -7.93
CA ARG A 294 1.51 17.85 -9.29
C ARG A 294 2.46 19.03 -9.48
N SER A 295 2.69 19.82 -8.45
CA SER A 295 3.50 21.05 -8.52
C SER A 295 4.97 20.85 -8.85
N ARG A 296 5.43 19.59 -9.00
CA ARG A 296 6.84 19.21 -9.26
C ARG A 296 7.84 19.83 -8.28
N ALA A 297 7.39 20.19 -7.07
CA ALA A 297 8.28 20.70 -6.01
C ALA A 297 9.35 19.67 -5.59
N TYR A 298 9.27 18.46 -6.14
CA TYR A 298 10.22 17.37 -5.94
C TYR A 298 11.05 17.18 -7.20
N THR A 299 12.17 17.88 -7.28
CA THR A 299 13.24 17.46 -8.15
C THR A 299 13.90 16.26 -7.51
N HIS A 300 13.81 15.13 -8.18
CA HIS A 300 14.60 13.96 -7.78
C HIS A 300 16.08 14.33 -7.96
N PRO A 301 16.95 14.09 -6.96
CA PRO A 301 18.37 14.24 -7.12
C PRO A 301 18.94 13.20 -8.07
#